data_6828d81da1f82080d5d84bcb223f0a0e
#
_entry.id   6828d81da1f82080d5d84bcb223f0a0e
#
_cell.length_a   1.000
_cell.length_b   1.000
_cell.length_c   1.000
_cell.angle_alpha   90.00
_cell.angle_beta   90.00
_cell.angle_gamma   90.00
#
_symmetry.space_group_name_H-M   'P 1'
#
loop_
_entity.id
_entity.type
_entity.pdbx_description
1 polymer ?
#
loop_
_entity_poly.entity_id
_entity_poly.type
_entity_poly.pdbx_seq_one_letter_code
_entity_poly.pdbx_strand_id
1 'polypeptide(L)'
;MAKKTPKKTAEEPKKKDNVQTRQKIRGGILIAIGLGAIIFIAFFLFSKFFQPQPLAEILPAEQTLGFVEVNIDGKSQQVEQFSELLRSHAVYQRGGIIALLNQVFPVSFTNDVEPWLGRQIGLAALTNQEGSMTPLLFIESNDHEATLDFLKARTLDVQNESIVETEHQNGTIYSFEMSQQFAFTFVQHYLLVAPTVEDLQNFYDHYYDQPRLIEHEKYRKVANNLARGGLAFAYIDMEKLFETLEKDKKFVSLKGQELLAFKPYTSLFTAEGLTIFAEKDRFTAQTYTSLNKEALNGEPYVTFEEDYQSELLKYLGEDPIIVIGGHDFTAEWSRIEELFKSGTKTPALLFDGTVEAQKDRFFGKNIGIKEDLYPLLTGEYAFSIENSLEDPQISVLLKLKNADDIPRFERVVNEFINVSGVFSPIVQEVELPDGTIAQEIVASPEQIEESTKNHGQATVTSLRLGNTGIQIHYTIIDNTILASNSEENLQKIIDRVQGTESENLTTTHAYERHIQPIIRNADQVLRVKLGALTERLGLTGNGMLAPYLVPWNNFTMAKNFFEDGVATTYFVEVL
;
A
#
# COMPACT_ATOMS: atom_id res chain seq x y z
N MET A 1 -47.21 -41.20 50.08
CA MET A 1 -45.78 -41.12 50.44
C MET A 1 -44.97 -40.82 49.23
N ALA A 2 -44.60 -39.57 49.01
CA ALA A 2 -43.84 -39.10 47.85
C ALA A 2 -42.45 -38.65 48.36
N LYS A 3 -41.40 -39.32 47.89
CA LYS A 3 -39.98 -39.00 48.18
C LYS A 3 -39.54 -37.79 47.39
N LYS A 4 -39.16 -36.71 48.07
CA LYS A 4 -38.49 -35.54 47.49
C LYS A 4 -37.00 -35.85 47.29
N THR A 5 -36.53 -35.68 46.04
CA THR A 5 -35.10 -35.69 45.67
C THR A 5 -34.49 -34.30 45.85
N PRO A 6 -33.27 -34.14 46.41
CA PRO A 6 -32.67 -32.81 46.58
C PRO A 6 -32.05 -32.30 45.29
N LYS A 7 -32.29 -31.02 44.99
CA LYS A 7 -31.65 -30.25 43.91
C LYS A 7 -30.19 -30.05 44.23
N LYS A 8 -29.30 -30.48 43.34
CA LYS A 8 -27.89 -30.07 43.29
C LYS A 8 -27.80 -28.64 42.81
N THR A 9 -27.28 -27.77 43.65
CA THR A 9 -26.89 -26.40 43.32
C THR A 9 -25.62 -26.45 42.48
N ALA A 10 -25.67 -25.90 41.28
CA ALA A 10 -24.50 -25.76 40.43
C ALA A 10 -23.68 -24.56 40.92
N GLU A 11 -22.43 -24.77 41.25
CA GLU A 11 -21.46 -23.70 41.53
C GLU A 11 -21.09 -22.98 40.22
N GLU A 12 -21.23 -21.66 40.24
CA GLU A 12 -20.75 -20.78 39.16
C GLU A 12 -19.21 -20.75 39.14
N PRO A 13 -18.55 -20.82 37.98
CA PRO A 13 -17.10 -20.72 37.89
C PRO A 13 -16.63 -19.29 38.17
N LYS A 14 -15.67 -19.15 39.08
CA LYS A 14 -15.03 -17.90 39.51
C LYS A 14 -14.34 -17.18 38.34
N LYS A 15 -14.90 -16.05 37.95
CA LYS A 15 -14.37 -15.06 37.01
C LYS A 15 -13.23 -14.22 37.63
N LYS A 16 -12.07 -14.80 37.96
CA LYS A 16 -10.97 -14.03 38.59
C LYS A 16 -9.69 -13.86 37.74
N ASP A 17 -9.51 -14.59 36.63
CA ASP A 17 -8.22 -14.58 35.90
C ASP A 17 -8.12 -13.59 34.73
N ASN A 18 -9.20 -12.90 34.36
CA ASN A 18 -9.20 -12.01 33.19
C ASN A 18 -8.77 -10.55 33.44
N VAL A 19 -8.64 -10.12 34.69
CA VAL A 19 -8.32 -8.71 35.02
C VAL A 19 -6.81 -8.49 35.03
N GLN A 20 -6.05 -9.42 35.59
CA GLN A 20 -4.58 -9.31 35.62
C GLN A 20 -3.94 -9.46 34.24
N THR A 21 -4.46 -10.34 33.38
CA THR A 21 -3.97 -10.48 32.01
C THR A 21 -4.27 -9.23 31.16
N ARG A 22 -5.43 -8.59 31.36
CA ARG A 22 -5.78 -7.33 30.68
C ARG A 22 -4.96 -6.13 31.17
N GLN A 23 -4.53 -6.11 32.43
CA GLN A 23 -3.64 -5.07 32.97
C GLN A 23 -2.21 -5.24 32.46
N LYS A 24 -1.69 -6.46 32.35
CA LYS A 24 -0.36 -6.74 31.78
C LYS A 24 -0.29 -6.39 30.28
N ILE A 25 -1.33 -6.71 29.51
CA ILE A 25 -1.41 -6.35 28.09
C ILE A 25 -1.52 -4.82 27.91
N ARG A 26 -2.25 -4.12 28.78
CA ARG A 26 -2.34 -2.66 28.75
C ARG A 26 -1.02 -1.98 29.13
N GLY A 27 -0.28 -2.52 30.10
CA GLY A 27 1.05 -2.02 30.45
C GLY A 27 2.06 -2.16 29.31
N GLY A 28 2.14 -3.32 28.68
CA GLY A 28 3.02 -3.56 27.51
C GLY A 28 2.66 -2.68 26.30
N ILE A 29 1.36 -2.49 26.01
CA ILE A 29 0.90 -1.60 24.95
C ILE A 29 1.22 -0.14 25.26
N LEU A 30 1.09 0.29 26.52
CA LEU A 30 1.42 1.66 26.92
C LEU A 30 2.92 1.94 26.84
N ILE A 31 3.77 0.95 27.17
CA ILE A 31 5.23 1.07 27.01
C ILE A 31 5.63 1.07 25.54
N ALA A 32 5.02 0.22 24.71
CA ALA A 32 5.26 0.23 23.27
C ALA A 32 4.76 1.52 22.61
N ILE A 33 3.61 2.04 23.03
CA ILE A 33 3.09 3.35 22.62
C ILE A 33 3.99 4.46 23.15
N GLY A 34 4.51 4.32 24.36
CA GLY A 34 5.43 5.27 24.98
C GLY A 34 6.77 5.36 24.26
N LEU A 35 7.36 4.21 23.95
CA LEU A 35 8.57 4.14 23.12
C LEU A 35 8.29 4.61 21.69
N GLY A 36 7.17 4.22 21.08
CA GLY A 36 6.74 4.74 19.80
C GLY A 36 6.53 6.26 19.81
N ALA A 37 6.06 6.80 20.92
CA ALA A 37 5.87 8.23 21.11
C ALA A 37 7.19 8.97 21.33
N ILE A 38 8.16 8.40 22.06
CA ILE A 38 9.54 8.93 22.17
C ILE A 38 10.20 8.93 20.79
N ILE A 39 10.02 7.88 19.99
CA ILE A 39 10.49 7.80 18.61
C ILE A 39 9.88 8.93 17.77
N PHE A 40 8.60 9.17 17.92
CA PHE A 40 7.89 10.20 17.18
C PHE A 40 8.28 11.63 17.63
N ILE A 41 8.62 11.82 18.92
CA ILE A 41 9.12 13.10 19.46
C ILE A 41 10.58 13.33 19.05
N ALA A 42 11.41 12.30 19.14
CA ALA A 42 12.79 12.36 18.68
C ALA A 42 12.84 12.74 17.19
N PHE A 43 11.87 12.29 16.40
CA PHE A 43 11.68 12.68 15.01
C PHE A 43 11.48 14.20 14.81
N PHE A 44 10.99 14.91 15.82
CA PHE A 44 10.61 16.32 15.69
C PHE A 44 11.70 17.33 16.10
N LEU A 45 12.71 16.96 16.83
CA LEU A 45 13.41 17.98 17.62
C LEU A 45 14.92 18.16 17.43
N PHE A 46 15.70 17.26 16.80
CA PHE A 46 17.16 17.49 16.88
C PHE A 46 18.10 17.08 15.77
N SER A 47 19.19 17.88 15.70
CA SER A 47 20.33 17.78 14.81
C SER A 47 21.66 17.88 15.57
N LYS A 48 22.71 17.17 15.17
CA LYS A 48 24.07 17.59 14.87
C LYS A 48 25.14 16.47 14.73
N PHE A 49 25.88 16.56 13.62
CA PHE A 49 27.16 15.91 13.27
C PHE A 49 27.27 14.36 13.16
N PHE A 50 27.78 13.91 12.01
CA PHE A 50 28.09 12.61 11.42
C PHE A 50 26.98 12.00 10.59
N GLN A 51 27.30 11.36 9.48
CA GLN A 51 26.32 10.56 8.76
C GLN A 51 25.92 9.36 9.63
N PRO A 52 24.65 9.09 9.83
CA PRO A 52 24.22 7.94 10.61
C PRO A 52 24.74 6.66 9.96
N GLN A 53 25.22 5.74 10.79
CA GLN A 53 25.64 4.42 10.35
C GLN A 53 24.36 3.61 10.05
N PRO A 54 24.18 3.06 8.82
CA PRO A 54 22.97 2.30 8.51
C PRO A 54 22.78 1.12 9.47
N LEU A 55 21.55 0.84 9.92
CA LEU A 55 21.26 -0.31 10.77
C LEU A 55 21.71 -1.63 10.14
N ALA A 56 21.71 -1.72 8.82
CA ALA A 56 22.20 -2.88 8.09
C ALA A 56 23.65 -3.25 8.39
N GLU A 57 24.48 -2.31 8.93
CA GLU A 57 25.85 -2.58 9.35
C GLU A 57 25.97 -3.32 10.69
N ILE A 58 24.89 -3.30 11.48
CA ILE A 58 24.88 -3.97 12.79
C ILE A 58 23.90 -5.14 12.84
N LEU A 59 22.93 -5.23 11.94
CA LEU A 59 21.97 -6.31 11.90
C LEU A 59 22.59 -7.60 11.35
N PRO A 60 22.43 -8.78 12.04
CA PRO A 60 22.89 -10.06 11.53
C PRO A 60 22.03 -10.51 10.35
N ALA A 61 22.68 -10.89 9.23
CA ALA A 61 22.02 -11.16 7.97
C ALA A 61 20.98 -12.28 8.03
N GLU A 62 21.31 -13.38 8.71
CA GLU A 62 20.46 -14.59 8.69
C GLU A 62 19.19 -14.46 9.53
N GLN A 63 19.21 -13.67 10.63
CA GLN A 63 18.05 -13.50 11.52
C GLN A 63 17.17 -12.33 11.13
N THR A 64 17.68 -11.37 10.37
CA THR A 64 16.91 -10.17 10.05
C THR A 64 15.80 -10.50 9.05
N LEU A 65 14.56 -10.31 9.50
CA LEU A 65 13.35 -10.36 8.65
C LEU A 65 13.12 -9.03 7.96
N GLY A 66 13.42 -7.94 8.66
CA GLY A 66 13.27 -6.60 8.11
C GLY A 66 13.55 -5.55 9.16
N PHE A 67 13.68 -4.31 8.71
CA PHE A 67 13.84 -3.17 9.60
C PHE A 67 13.30 -1.89 8.95
N VAL A 68 13.04 -0.91 9.79
CA VAL A 68 12.81 0.47 9.40
C VAL A 68 13.75 1.35 10.19
N GLU A 69 14.39 2.29 9.51
CA GLU A 69 15.21 3.34 10.13
C GLU A 69 14.68 4.71 9.73
N VAL A 70 14.74 5.65 10.66
CA VAL A 70 14.25 7.02 10.50
C VAL A 70 15.36 7.98 10.90
N ASN A 71 15.68 8.90 10.01
CA ASN A 71 16.61 9.99 10.28
C ASN A 71 15.89 11.05 11.13
N ILE A 72 16.45 11.34 12.30
CA ILE A 72 15.98 12.36 13.23
C ILE A 72 16.98 13.52 13.38
N ASP A 73 18.02 13.55 12.55
CA ASP A 73 18.99 14.64 12.52
C ASP A 73 18.32 15.93 12.04
N GLY A 74 17.93 16.81 12.93
CA GLY A 74 17.29 18.09 12.58
C GLY A 74 18.22 19.09 11.84
N LYS A 75 19.51 18.76 11.59
CA LYS A 75 20.38 19.47 10.63
C LYS A 75 20.29 18.86 9.24
N SER A 76 19.69 17.70 9.12
CA SER A 76 19.41 17.06 7.85
C SER A 76 18.36 17.89 7.10
N GLN A 77 18.62 18.17 5.83
CA GLN A 77 17.67 18.84 4.94
C GLN A 77 16.32 18.10 4.93
N GLN A 78 16.33 16.78 5.02
CA GLN A 78 15.12 15.95 5.01
C GLN A 78 14.26 16.20 6.25
N VAL A 79 14.86 16.28 7.42
CA VAL A 79 14.15 16.56 8.68
C VAL A 79 13.65 17.99 8.74
N GLU A 80 14.43 18.95 8.21
CA GLU A 80 14.01 20.35 8.08
C GLU A 80 12.77 20.48 7.19
N GLN A 81 12.80 19.92 5.98
CA GLN A 81 11.69 19.92 5.03
C GLN A 81 10.46 19.22 5.61
N PHE A 82 10.65 18.09 6.26
CA PHE A 82 9.57 17.40 6.95
C PHE A 82 8.94 18.27 8.05
N SER A 83 9.76 18.93 8.84
CA SER A 83 9.29 19.83 9.90
C SER A 83 8.51 21.02 9.32
N GLU A 84 8.95 21.56 8.18
CA GLU A 84 8.24 22.64 7.49
C GLU A 84 6.88 22.18 6.94
N LEU A 85 6.84 21.01 6.29
CA LEU A 85 5.59 20.39 5.81
C LEU A 85 4.59 20.24 6.94
N LEU A 86 5.02 19.75 8.10
CA LEU A 86 4.13 19.57 9.24
C LEU A 86 3.71 20.88 9.90
N ARG A 87 4.58 21.88 9.97
CA ARG A 87 4.24 23.21 10.52
C ARG A 87 3.15 23.92 9.73
N SER A 88 3.05 23.66 8.44
CA SER A 88 1.98 24.22 7.60
C SER A 88 0.58 23.72 8.01
N HIS A 89 0.51 22.59 8.74
CA HIS A 89 -0.73 21.97 9.15
C HIS A 89 -1.26 22.47 10.50
N ALA A 90 -2.52 22.89 10.54
CA ALA A 90 -3.20 23.38 11.74
C ALA A 90 -3.19 22.38 12.91
N VAL A 91 -3.17 21.08 12.64
CA VAL A 91 -3.09 20.02 13.65
C VAL A 91 -1.73 20.03 14.36
N TYR A 92 -0.67 20.33 13.65
CA TYR A 92 0.70 20.36 14.19
C TYR A 92 1.07 21.73 14.76
N GLN A 93 0.45 22.83 14.28
CA GLN A 93 0.71 24.19 14.79
C GLN A 93 0.30 24.37 16.28
N ARG A 94 -0.57 23.54 16.82
CA ARG A 94 -1.06 23.65 18.22
C ARG A 94 -0.16 22.98 19.25
N GLY A 95 1.07 22.61 18.93
CA GLY A 95 1.98 21.90 19.84
C GLY A 95 1.43 20.53 20.31
N GLY A 96 0.38 20.03 19.61
CA GLY A 96 -0.47 18.95 20.08
C GLY A 96 0.26 17.66 20.38
N ILE A 97 1.25 17.28 19.56
CA ILE A 97 1.96 16.01 19.76
C ILE A 97 2.93 16.10 20.93
N ILE A 98 3.72 17.17 21.03
CA ILE A 98 4.67 17.37 22.14
C ILE A 98 3.93 17.55 23.45
N ALA A 99 2.82 18.33 23.45
CA ALA A 99 1.97 18.50 24.62
C ALA A 99 1.29 17.19 25.05
N LEU A 100 0.83 16.38 24.09
CA LEU A 100 0.20 15.07 24.35
C LEU A 100 1.24 14.07 24.90
N LEU A 101 2.45 14.11 24.40
CA LEU A 101 3.55 13.26 24.81
C LEU A 101 4.08 13.66 26.19
N ASN A 102 4.22 14.96 26.47
CA ASN A 102 4.56 15.47 27.80
C ASN A 102 3.45 15.20 28.85
N GLN A 103 2.18 15.05 28.42
CA GLN A 103 1.10 14.62 29.32
C GLN A 103 1.14 13.12 29.64
N VAL A 104 1.57 12.29 28.67
CA VAL A 104 1.62 10.83 28.83
C VAL A 104 2.92 10.41 29.53
N PHE A 105 4.01 11.12 29.28
CA PHE A 105 5.34 10.84 29.86
C PHE A 105 5.86 12.09 30.58
N PRO A 106 6.11 12.01 31.88
CA PRO A 106 6.72 13.10 32.65
C PRO A 106 8.22 13.21 32.37
N VAL A 107 8.60 13.36 31.09
CA VAL A 107 9.98 13.45 30.62
C VAL A 107 10.15 14.77 29.89
N SER A 108 11.12 15.56 30.27
CA SER A 108 11.53 16.73 29.50
C SER A 108 12.42 16.29 28.36
N PHE A 109 11.91 16.28 27.15
CA PHE A 109 12.69 15.86 26.00
C PHE A 109 14.03 16.61 25.93
N THR A 110 14.01 17.93 26.02
CA THR A 110 15.20 18.78 25.89
C THR A 110 16.25 18.56 27.00
N ASN A 111 15.80 18.29 28.23
CA ASN A 111 16.71 18.13 29.34
C ASN A 111 17.15 16.68 29.56
N ASP A 112 16.25 15.73 29.30
CA ASP A 112 16.41 14.33 29.71
C ASP A 112 16.80 13.40 28.54
N VAL A 113 16.40 13.72 27.31
CA VAL A 113 16.59 12.83 26.15
C VAL A 113 17.56 13.41 25.12
N GLU A 114 17.40 14.67 24.76
CA GLU A 114 18.20 15.35 23.75
C GLU A 114 19.71 15.27 23.99
N PRO A 115 20.26 15.37 25.23
CA PRO A 115 21.69 15.38 25.44
C PRO A 115 22.42 14.13 24.98
N TRP A 116 21.75 12.97 25.03
CA TRP A 116 22.34 11.69 24.64
C TRP A 116 21.81 11.11 23.34
N LEU A 117 20.66 11.59 22.85
CA LEU A 117 20.03 11.08 21.63
C LEU A 117 20.91 11.37 20.41
N GLY A 118 21.12 10.37 19.57
CA GLY A 118 21.77 10.48 18.28
C GLY A 118 20.82 10.95 17.18
N ARG A 119 21.03 10.49 15.97
CA ARG A 119 20.37 11.01 14.75
C ARG A 119 19.46 10.02 14.09
N GLN A 120 19.50 8.80 14.56
CA GLN A 120 18.78 7.69 13.95
C GLN A 120 18.07 6.86 14.99
N ILE A 121 16.86 6.48 14.64
CA ILE A 121 16.07 5.48 15.38
C ILE A 121 15.63 4.42 14.39
N GLY A 122 15.63 3.18 14.82
CA GLY A 122 15.15 2.08 14.00
C GLY A 122 14.44 1.01 14.78
N LEU A 123 13.62 0.26 14.09
CA LEU A 123 12.96 -0.93 14.58
C LEU A 123 13.29 -2.08 13.63
N ALA A 124 13.83 -3.16 14.15
CA ALA A 124 14.08 -4.38 13.39
C ALA A 124 13.25 -5.54 13.92
N ALA A 125 12.90 -6.44 13.03
CA ALA A 125 12.30 -7.73 13.34
C ALA A 125 13.32 -8.83 13.03
N LEU A 126 13.67 -9.63 14.04
CA LEU A 126 14.59 -10.75 13.92
C LEU A 126 13.88 -12.07 14.21
N THR A 127 14.41 -13.15 13.66
CA THR A 127 14.01 -14.50 14.08
C THR A 127 14.85 -14.94 15.29
N ASN A 128 14.22 -15.53 16.29
CA ASN A 128 14.92 -16.21 17.38
C ASN A 128 15.19 -17.68 17.05
N GLN A 129 15.87 -18.39 17.94
CA GLN A 129 16.20 -19.81 17.76
C GLN A 129 14.97 -20.73 17.62
N GLU A 130 13.82 -20.32 18.14
CA GLU A 130 12.56 -21.06 18.01
C GLU A 130 11.82 -20.76 16.71
N GLY A 131 12.35 -19.86 15.87
CA GLY A 131 11.72 -19.41 14.63
C GLY A 131 10.58 -18.40 14.85
N SER A 132 10.47 -17.82 16.04
CA SER A 132 9.51 -16.77 16.36
C SER A 132 10.11 -15.39 16.06
N MET A 133 9.24 -14.42 15.76
CA MET A 133 9.65 -13.05 15.47
C MET A 133 9.86 -12.25 16.77
N THR A 134 11.02 -11.60 16.87
CA THR A 134 11.38 -10.73 17.99
C THR A 134 11.62 -9.30 17.47
N PRO A 135 10.91 -8.29 17.99
CA PRO A 135 11.18 -6.89 17.68
C PRO A 135 12.36 -6.36 18.50
N LEU A 136 13.28 -5.63 17.86
CA LEU A 136 14.36 -4.89 18.49
C LEU A 136 14.26 -3.41 18.13
N LEU A 137 14.28 -2.55 19.13
CA LEU A 137 14.35 -1.11 18.96
C LEU A 137 15.80 -0.66 19.05
N PHE A 138 16.24 0.15 18.11
CA PHE A 138 17.57 0.74 18.00
C PHE A 138 17.44 2.25 18.15
N ILE A 139 18.15 2.84 19.10
CA ILE A 139 18.22 4.28 19.31
C ILE A 139 19.69 4.67 19.28
N GLU A 140 20.10 5.48 18.30
CA GLU A 140 21.46 6.00 18.29
C GLU A 140 21.69 6.86 19.52
N SER A 141 22.80 6.60 20.23
CA SER A 141 23.20 7.31 21.42
C SER A 141 24.56 7.97 21.21
N ASN A 142 24.63 9.26 21.45
CA ASN A 142 25.88 10.03 21.42
C ASN A 142 26.69 9.88 22.72
N ASP A 143 26.05 9.43 23.79
CA ASP A 143 26.65 9.29 25.12
C ASP A 143 25.99 8.13 25.89
N HIS A 144 26.67 7.00 25.93
CA HIS A 144 26.16 5.78 26.59
C HIS A 144 26.01 5.97 28.10
N GLU A 145 26.91 6.71 28.76
CA GLU A 145 26.88 6.94 30.19
C GLU A 145 25.66 7.78 30.57
N ALA A 146 25.45 8.89 29.85
CA ALA A 146 24.28 9.75 30.04
C ALA A 146 22.96 8.99 29.74
N THR A 147 22.95 8.12 28.71
CA THR A 147 21.79 7.27 28.40
C THR A 147 21.49 6.29 29.54
N LEU A 148 22.52 5.63 30.06
CA LEU A 148 22.37 4.66 31.17
C LEU A 148 21.90 5.34 32.45
N ASP A 149 22.47 6.51 32.78
CA ASP A 149 22.07 7.31 33.93
C ASP A 149 20.60 7.77 33.82
N PHE A 150 20.19 8.21 32.62
CA PHE A 150 18.79 8.54 32.36
C PHE A 150 17.86 7.34 32.60
N LEU A 151 18.20 6.16 32.05
CA LEU A 151 17.41 4.95 32.21
C LEU A 151 17.37 4.50 33.69
N LYS A 152 18.50 4.55 34.41
CA LYS A 152 18.57 4.23 35.84
C LYS A 152 17.72 5.17 36.69
N ALA A 153 17.82 6.49 36.46
CA ALA A 153 17.03 7.48 37.19
C ALA A 153 15.53 7.28 36.97
N ARG A 154 15.10 7.04 35.73
CA ARG A 154 13.68 6.87 35.40
C ARG A 154 13.09 5.59 35.96
N THR A 155 13.85 4.50 36.00
CA THR A 155 13.41 3.25 36.57
C THR A 155 13.16 3.38 38.07
N LEU A 156 14.06 4.06 38.78
CA LEU A 156 13.88 4.33 40.20
C LEU A 156 12.68 5.23 40.48
N ASP A 157 12.48 6.29 39.69
CA ASP A 157 11.42 7.26 39.89
C ASP A 157 10.01 6.70 39.60
N VAL A 158 9.87 5.87 38.58
CA VAL A 158 8.55 5.43 38.08
C VAL A 158 8.14 4.07 38.64
N GLN A 159 9.09 3.15 38.83
CA GLN A 159 8.80 1.74 39.18
C GLN A 159 9.36 1.33 40.52
N ASN A 160 10.23 2.12 41.13
CA ASN A 160 10.98 1.78 42.33
C ASN A 160 11.73 0.43 42.20
N GLU A 161 12.28 0.17 41.02
CA GLU A 161 13.00 -1.04 40.64
C GLU A 161 14.50 -0.76 40.47
N SER A 162 15.33 -1.77 40.71
CA SER A 162 16.75 -1.73 40.39
C SER A 162 17.03 -2.39 39.04
N ILE A 163 18.09 -1.93 38.38
CA ILE A 163 18.61 -2.52 37.15
C ILE A 163 19.58 -3.65 37.55
N VAL A 164 19.39 -4.81 36.91
CA VAL A 164 20.27 -5.99 37.03
C VAL A 164 21.15 -6.04 35.78
N GLU A 165 22.45 -6.22 35.96
CA GLU A 165 23.44 -6.36 34.90
C GLU A 165 23.76 -7.86 34.71
N THR A 166 23.71 -8.32 33.47
CA THR A 166 24.02 -9.69 33.06
C THR A 166 25.08 -9.66 31.96
N GLU A 167 26.24 -10.24 32.22
CA GLU A 167 27.28 -10.36 31.19
C GLU A 167 26.94 -11.49 30.23
N HIS A 168 27.03 -11.20 28.93
CA HIS A 168 26.86 -12.19 27.86
C HIS A 168 27.83 -11.93 26.73
N GLN A 169 28.70 -12.91 26.43
CA GLN A 169 29.80 -12.75 25.46
C GLN A 169 30.63 -11.49 25.76
N ASN A 170 30.65 -10.51 24.86
CA ASN A 170 31.42 -9.26 25.00
C ASN A 170 30.51 -8.05 25.33
N GLY A 171 29.31 -8.28 25.84
CA GLY A 171 28.35 -7.22 26.14
C GLY A 171 27.69 -7.36 27.50
N THR A 172 27.24 -6.24 28.06
CA THR A 172 26.45 -6.18 29.28
C THR A 172 25.00 -5.95 28.91
N ILE A 173 24.12 -6.86 29.35
CA ILE A 173 22.67 -6.73 29.18
C ILE A 173 22.10 -6.23 30.50
N TYR A 174 21.26 -5.22 30.40
CA TYR A 174 20.56 -4.59 31.51
C TYR A 174 19.09 -5.02 31.50
N SER A 175 18.57 -5.38 32.66
CA SER A 175 17.15 -5.75 32.82
C SER A 175 16.61 -5.23 34.16
N PHE A 176 15.30 -5.34 34.36
CA PHE A 176 14.64 -4.88 35.56
C PHE A 176 14.36 -6.05 36.49
N GLU A 177 14.64 -5.85 37.80
CA GLU A 177 14.63 -6.91 38.79
C GLU A 177 13.26 -7.59 38.97
N MET A 178 12.19 -6.81 38.98
CA MET A 178 10.83 -7.31 39.24
C MET A 178 9.94 -7.39 37.98
N SER A 179 10.04 -6.45 37.08
CA SER A 179 9.07 -6.37 35.97
C SER A 179 9.43 -7.23 34.77
N GLN A 180 10.72 -7.50 34.54
CA GLN A 180 11.24 -8.21 33.36
C GLN A 180 10.53 -7.83 32.04
N GLN A 181 10.03 -6.59 31.96
CA GLN A 181 9.17 -6.16 30.84
C GLN A 181 9.95 -5.88 29.58
N PHE A 182 11.22 -5.54 29.70
CA PHE A 182 12.16 -5.37 28.61
C PHE A 182 13.61 -5.42 29.13
N ALA A 183 14.53 -5.69 28.23
CA ALA A 183 15.96 -5.63 28.47
C ALA A 183 16.61 -4.67 27.48
N PHE A 184 17.75 -4.10 27.80
CA PHE A 184 18.49 -3.25 26.91
C PHE A 184 20.01 -3.48 27.00
N THR A 185 20.70 -3.06 25.95
CA THR A 185 22.17 -3.13 25.88
C THR A 185 22.70 -2.06 24.95
N PHE A 186 24.02 -1.90 24.91
CA PHE A 186 24.69 -1.00 23.97
C PHE A 186 25.53 -1.81 22.98
N VAL A 187 25.32 -1.55 21.68
CA VAL A 187 26.12 -2.12 20.60
C VAL A 187 26.58 -1.00 19.69
N GLN A 188 27.90 -0.81 19.60
CA GLN A 188 28.49 0.34 18.91
C GLN A 188 27.89 1.67 19.43
N HIS A 189 27.20 2.42 18.58
CA HIS A 189 26.56 3.69 18.94
C HIS A 189 25.06 3.58 19.23
N TYR A 190 24.54 2.36 19.38
CA TYR A 190 23.11 2.16 19.57
C TYR A 190 22.79 1.59 20.96
N LEU A 191 21.80 2.19 21.59
CA LEU A 191 20.99 1.54 22.61
C LEU A 191 20.04 0.58 21.93
N LEU A 192 20.13 -0.71 22.22
CA LEU A 192 19.23 -1.76 21.78
C LEU A 192 18.25 -2.08 22.90
N VAL A 193 16.97 -2.16 22.57
CA VAL A 193 15.92 -2.56 23.51
C VAL A 193 15.15 -3.74 22.94
N ALA A 194 14.98 -4.79 23.75
CA ALA A 194 14.27 -6.02 23.40
C ALA A 194 13.22 -6.37 24.46
N PRO A 195 12.24 -7.22 24.13
CA PRO A 195 11.25 -7.71 25.10
C PRO A 195 11.86 -8.49 26.26
N THR A 196 12.95 -9.24 26.05
CA THR A 196 13.56 -10.10 27.08
C THR A 196 15.09 -10.06 27.01
N VAL A 197 15.73 -10.51 28.11
CA VAL A 197 17.18 -10.75 28.17
C VAL A 197 17.61 -11.79 27.12
N GLU A 198 16.81 -12.85 26.96
CA GLU A 198 17.08 -13.94 26.02
C GLU A 198 17.10 -13.43 24.56
N ASP A 199 16.24 -12.49 24.20
CA ASP A 199 16.23 -11.88 22.87
C ASP A 199 17.54 -11.13 22.59
N LEU A 200 18.10 -10.42 23.58
CA LEU A 200 19.39 -9.75 23.43
C LEU A 200 20.57 -10.74 23.44
N GLN A 201 20.50 -11.81 24.21
CA GLN A 201 21.49 -12.89 24.17
C GLN A 201 21.51 -13.53 22.77
N ASN A 202 20.33 -13.87 22.24
CA ASN A 202 20.20 -14.38 20.88
C ASN A 202 20.74 -13.39 19.82
N PHE A 203 20.49 -12.08 19.98
CA PHE A 203 21.09 -11.07 19.12
C PHE A 203 22.62 -11.11 19.17
N TYR A 204 23.23 -11.13 20.37
CA TYR A 204 24.69 -11.15 20.52
C TYR A 204 25.32 -12.42 19.94
N ASP A 205 24.70 -13.59 20.14
CA ASP A 205 25.18 -14.87 19.63
C ASP A 205 25.35 -14.82 18.10
N HIS A 206 24.42 -14.15 17.41
CA HIS A 206 24.48 -14.00 15.96
C HIS A 206 25.26 -12.76 15.50
N TYR A 207 25.27 -11.70 16.33
CA TYR A 207 26.00 -10.49 16.01
C TYR A 207 27.50 -10.72 15.79
N TYR A 208 28.14 -11.62 16.54
CA TYR A 208 29.56 -11.90 16.38
C TYR A 208 29.85 -12.98 15.34
N ASP A 209 28.96 -13.91 15.12
CA ASP A 209 29.20 -15.11 14.33
C ASP A 209 28.74 -15.03 12.87
N GLN A 210 27.96 -14.01 12.52
CA GLN A 210 27.35 -13.92 11.19
C GLN A 210 27.77 -12.67 10.40
N PRO A 211 27.67 -12.74 9.05
CA PRO A 211 27.83 -11.57 8.20
C PRO A 211 26.75 -10.53 8.51
N ARG A 212 27.05 -9.27 8.25
CA ARG A 212 26.11 -8.16 8.42
C ARG A 212 25.12 -8.11 7.26
N LEU A 213 23.92 -7.58 7.53
CA LEU A 213 22.88 -7.45 6.52
C LEU A 213 23.36 -6.62 5.32
N ILE A 214 24.20 -5.61 5.53
CA ILE A 214 24.75 -4.77 4.45
C ILE A 214 25.59 -5.58 3.44
N GLU A 215 26.13 -6.73 3.85
CA GLU A 215 26.90 -7.63 3.00
C GLU A 215 26.00 -8.63 2.26
N HIS A 216 24.74 -8.78 2.68
CA HIS A 216 23.81 -9.74 2.13
C HIS A 216 23.33 -9.33 0.73
N GLU A 217 23.31 -10.28 -0.20
CA GLU A 217 23.01 -10.03 -1.61
C GLU A 217 21.62 -9.42 -1.82
N LYS A 218 20.58 -9.98 -1.19
CA LYS A 218 19.19 -9.50 -1.33
C LYS A 218 19.07 -8.05 -0.85
N TYR A 219 19.68 -7.72 0.31
CA TYR A 219 19.68 -6.36 0.81
C TYR A 219 20.39 -5.40 -0.15
N ARG A 220 21.60 -5.75 -0.60
CA ARG A 220 22.36 -4.92 -1.54
C ARG A 220 21.61 -4.68 -2.84
N LYS A 221 20.94 -5.71 -3.37
CA LYS A 221 20.13 -5.59 -4.57
C LYS A 221 19.02 -4.54 -4.37
N VAL A 222 18.29 -4.62 -3.27
CA VAL A 222 17.23 -3.66 -2.93
C VAL A 222 17.80 -2.26 -2.69
N ALA A 223 18.80 -2.12 -1.81
CA ALA A 223 19.38 -0.84 -1.45
C ALA A 223 20.07 -0.10 -2.60
N ASN A 224 20.61 -0.82 -3.60
CA ASN A 224 21.23 -0.22 -4.78
C ASN A 224 20.23 0.31 -5.80
N ASN A 225 18.98 -0.14 -5.75
CA ASN A 225 17.89 0.32 -6.63
C ASN A 225 17.04 1.43 -5.98
N LEU A 226 17.37 1.84 -4.76
CA LEU A 226 16.69 2.92 -4.04
C LEU A 226 17.60 4.12 -3.86
N ALA A 227 17.02 5.32 -3.90
CA ALA A 227 17.75 6.54 -3.62
C ALA A 227 18.14 6.60 -2.13
N ARG A 228 19.34 7.11 -1.85
CA ARG A 228 19.91 7.23 -0.49
C ARG A 228 19.66 8.60 0.11
N GLY A 229 19.75 8.67 1.44
CA GLY A 229 19.67 9.96 2.16
C GLY A 229 18.25 10.45 2.37
N GLY A 230 17.27 9.56 2.35
CA GLY A 230 15.88 9.86 2.68
C GLY A 230 15.65 10.15 4.17
N LEU A 231 14.43 10.56 4.47
CA LEU A 231 13.91 10.73 5.81
C LEU A 231 13.78 9.39 6.55
N ALA A 232 13.35 8.37 5.83
CA ALA A 232 13.22 7.01 6.33
C ALA A 232 13.64 6.01 5.26
N PHE A 233 14.16 4.86 5.72
CA PHE A 233 14.43 3.70 4.89
C PHE A 233 13.85 2.45 5.57
N ALA A 234 13.27 1.56 4.80
CA ALA A 234 12.82 0.26 5.27
C ALA A 234 13.29 -0.85 4.34
N TYR A 235 13.50 -2.03 4.90
CA TYR A 235 13.83 -3.25 4.17
C TYR A 235 13.08 -4.42 4.80
N ILE A 236 12.63 -5.34 3.97
CA ILE A 236 12.00 -6.59 4.38
C ILE A 236 12.47 -7.75 3.49
N ASP A 237 12.91 -8.84 4.11
CA ASP A 237 13.13 -10.11 3.43
C ASP A 237 11.79 -10.87 3.40
N MET A 238 11.11 -10.77 2.27
CA MET A 238 9.76 -11.32 2.09
C MET A 238 9.76 -12.85 2.22
N GLU A 239 10.77 -13.51 1.68
CA GLU A 239 10.90 -14.97 1.74
C GLU A 239 11.03 -15.45 3.19
N LYS A 240 11.96 -14.87 3.96
CA LYS A 240 12.13 -15.20 5.38
C LYS A 240 10.91 -14.85 6.21
N LEU A 241 10.27 -13.70 5.94
CA LEU A 241 9.06 -13.31 6.64
C LEU A 241 7.97 -14.37 6.45
N PHE A 242 7.68 -14.79 5.21
CA PHE A 242 6.66 -15.79 4.95
C PHE A 242 7.00 -17.15 5.55
N GLU A 243 8.27 -17.58 5.47
CA GLU A 243 8.72 -18.80 6.14
C GLU A 243 8.52 -18.75 7.66
N THR A 244 8.81 -17.61 8.28
CA THR A 244 8.60 -17.41 9.72
C THR A 244 7.13 -17.45 10.09
N LEU A 245 6.28 -16.77 9.31
CA LEU A 245 4.82 -16.77 9.51
C LEU A 245 4.20 -18.17 9.32
N GLU A 246 4.71 -18.96 8.38
CA GLU A 246 4.26 -20.37 8.17
C GLU A 246 4.64 -21.27 9.38
N LYS A 247 5.75 -21.01 10.05
CA LYS A 247 6.21 -21.79 11.22
C LYS A 247 5.55 -21.33 12.52
N ASP A 248 5.11 -20.08 12.61
CA ASP A 248 4.48 -19.54 13.82
C ASP A 248 3.06 -20.10 14.02
N LYS A 249 2.94 -21.00 15.01
CA LYS A 249 1.66 -21.68 15.36
C LYS A 249 0.55 -20.70 15.74
N LYS A 250 0.89 -19.51 16.27
CA LYS A 250 -0.09 -18.48 16.65
C LYS A 250 -0.69 -17.83 15.40
N PHE A 251 0.12 -17.65 14.37
CA PHE A 251 -0.31 -17.05 13.10
C PHE A 251 -1.09 -18.04 12.24
N VAL A 252 -0.61 -19.27 12.13
CA VAL A 252 -1.26 -20.35 11.37
C VAL A 252 -2.66 -20.67 11.90
N SER A 253 -2.88 -20.61 13.21
CA SER A 253 -4.20 -20.86 13.81
C SER A 253 -5.25 -19.78 13.47
N LEU A 254 -4.82 -18.57 13.11
CA LEU A 254 -5.72 -17.44 12.85
C LEU A 254 -6.06 -17.28 11.36
N LYS A 255 -5.18 -17.67 10.44
CA LYS A 255 -5.31 -17.38 9.00
C LYS A 255 -4.66 -18.42 8.07
N GLY A 256 -4.38 -19.62 8.53
CA GLY A 256 -3.55 -20.59 7.79
C GLY A 256 -4.03 -20.94 6.38
N GLN A 257 -5.33 -20.97 6.13
CA GLN A 257 -5.85 -21.24 4.78
C GLN A 257 -5.73 -20.02 3.85
N GLU A 258 -5.88 -18.81 4.38
CA GLU A 258 -5.75 -17.58 3.60
C GLU A 258 -4.28 -17.36 3.19
N LEU A 259 -3.32 -17.61 4.10
CA LEU A 259 -1.89 -17.46 3.81
C LEU A 259 -1.42 -18.43 2.73
N LEU A 260 -1.87 -19.68 2.78
CA LEU A 260 -1.55 -20.70 1.78
C LEU A 260 -2.11 -20.35 0.38
N ALA A 261 -3.22 -19.62 0.33
CA ALA A 261 -3.79 -19.15 -0.94
C ALA A 261 -2.88 -18.12 -1.64
N PHE A 262 -2.09 -17.34 -0.88
CA PHE A 262 -1.17 -16.35 -1.44
C PHE A 262 0.26 -16.88 -1.66
N LYS A 263 0.55 -18.13 -1.29
CA LYS A 263 1.89 -18.71 -1.39
C LYS A 263 2.54 -18.60 -2.77
N PRO A 264 1.85 -18.83 -3.90
CA PRO A 264 2.43 -18.66 -5.23
C PRO A 264 2.85 -17.23 -5.51
N TYR A 265 2.06 -16.26 -5.04
CA TYR A 265 2.37 -14.84 -5.16
C TYR A 265 3.54 -14.44 -4.26
N THR A 266 3.56 -14.94 -3.02
CA THR A 266 4.64 -14.63 -2.07
C THR A 266 5.98 -15.25 -2.44
N SER A 267 5.98 -16.42 -3.11
CA SER A 267 7.22 -17.04 -3.61
C SER A 267 7.89 -16.28 -4.75
N LEU A 268 7.15 -15.36 -5.39
CA LEU A 268 7.68 -14.50 -6.43
C LEU A 268 8.59 -13.40 -5.86
N PHE A 269 8.32 -12.92 -4.65
CA PHE A 269 9.02 -11.77 -4.07
C PHE A 269 10.09 -12.24 -3.10
N THR A 270 11.34 -11.81 -3.30
CA THR A 270 12.45 -12.18 -2.43
C THR A 270 12.67 -11.14 -1.33
N ALA A 271 12.62 -9.87 -1.68
CA ALA A 271 12.80 -8.76 -0.74
C ALA A 271 12.17 -7.47 -1.29
N GLU A 272 11.85 -6.56 -0.38
CA GLU A 272 11.37 -5.23 -0.73
C GLU A 272 12.04 -4.17 0.12
N GLY A 273 12.23 -3.00 -0.45
CA GLY A 273 12.69 -1.82 0.26
C GLY A 273 11.85 -0.60 -0.06
N LEU A 274 11.91 0.36 0.85
CA LEU A 274 11.21 1.64 0.77
C LEU A 274 12.15 2.74 1.23
N THR A 275 12.23 3.83 0.46
CA THR A 275 12.84 5.08 0.92
C THR A 275 11.80 6.20 0.85
N ILE A 276 11.73 7.03 1.88
CA ILE A 276 10.83 8.18 1.96
C ILE A 276 11.67 9.46 2.00
N PHE A 277 11.30 10.44 1.18
CA PHE A 277 11.87 11.78 1.15
C PHE A 277 10.81 12.81 1.50
N ALA A 278 11.17 13.80 2.29
CA ALA A 278 10.41 15.02 2.44
C ALA A 278 10.93 16.05 1.42
N GLU A 279 10.02 16.67 0.68
CA GLU A 279 10.28 17.77 -0.21
C GLU A 279 9.48 18.99 0.27
N LYS A 280 9.65 20.14 -0.37
CA LYS A 280 9.05 21.40 0.11
C LYS A 280 7.52 21.35 0.28
N ASP A 281 6.82 20.57 -0.53
CA ASP A 281 5.36 20.55 -0.63
C ASP A 281 4.76 19.14 -0.79
N ARG A 282 5.61 18.11 -0.70
CA ARG A 282 5.19 16.73 -0.88
C ARG A 282 6.12 15.74 -0.19
N PHE A 283 5.62 14.52 -0.04
CA PHE A 283 6.44 13.35 0.22
C PHE A 283 6.67 12.58 -1.07
N THR A 284 7.90 12.12 -1.26
CA THR A 284 8.24 11.16 -2.30
C THR A 284 8.62 9.85 -1.61
N ALA A 285 7.96 8.76 -1.98
CA ALA A 285 8.34 7.43 -1.55
C ALA A 285 8.77 6.62 -2.77
N GLN A 286 9.85 5.85 -2.63
CA GLN A 286 10.34 4.94 -3.66
C GLN A 286 10.39 3.55 -3.08
N THR A 287 9.77 2.58 -3.75
CA THR A 287 9.92 1.16 -3.42
C THR A 287 10.68 0.44 -4.53
N TYR A 288 11.39 -0.60 -4.14
CA TYR A 288 11.94 -1.58 -5.05
C TYR A 288 11.66 -2.97 -4.50
N THR A 289 10.93 -3.77 -5.28
CA THR A 289 10.60 -5.16 -4.96
C THR A 289 11.46 -6.07 -5.83
N SER A 290 12.32 -6.86 -5.21
CA SER A 290 13.16 -7.86 -5.89
C SER A 290 12.38 -9.14 -6.15
N LEU A 291 12.51 -9.68 -7.35
CA LEU A 291 11.81 -10.87 -7.80
C LEU A 291 12.69 -12.12 -7.76
N ASN A 292 12.05 -13.26 -7.57
CA ASN A 292 12.67 -14.58 -7.57
C ASN A 292 12.78 -15.10 -9.03
N LYS A 293 13.99 -15.10 -9.57
CA LYS A 293 14.25 -15.59 -10.94
C LYS A 293 13.92 -17.07 -11.12
N GLU A 294 14.04 -17.90 -10.08
CA GLU A 294 13.68 -19.32 -10.15
C GLU A 294 12.17 -19.50 -10.29
N ALA A 295 11.38 -18.73 -9.53
CA ALA A 295 9.92 -18.72 -9.65
C ALA A 295 9.45 -18.22 -11.03
N LEU A 296 10.26 -17.42 -11.70
CA LEU A 296 10.03 -16.92 -13.05
C LEU A 296 10.59 -17.85 -14.15
N ASN A 297 11.16 -19.01 -13.80
CA ASN A 297 11.84 -19.92 -14.72
C ASN A 297 12.97 -19.25 -15.54
N GLY A 298 13.59 -18.19 -14.99
CA GLY A 298 14.63 -17.41 -15.65
C GLY A 298 14.11 -16.40 -16.68
N GLU A 299 12.80 -16.28 -16.87
CA GLU A 299 12.19 -15.28 -17.74
C GLU A 299 12.00 -13.95 -17.02
N PRO A 300 11.95 -12.81 -17.72
CA PRO A 300 11.53 -11.53 -17.14
C PRO A 300 10.11 -11.60 -16.54
N TYR A 301 9.86 -10.81 -15.52
CA TYR A 301 8.50 -10.75 -14.93
C TYR A 301 7.47 -10.24 -15.93
N VAL A 302 7.79 -9.13 -16.59
CA VAL A 302 7.03 -8.57 -17.69
C VAL A 302 8.03 -8.12 -18.75
N THR A 303 7.70 -8.29 -20.03
CA THR A 303 8.47 -7.77 -21.16
C THR A 303 7.53 -6.91 -21.99
N PHE A 304 7.87 -5.66 -22.15
CA PHE A 304 7.18 -4.76 -23.07
C PHE A 304 7.92 -4.70 -24.39
N GLU A 305 7.17 -4.68 -25.48
CA GLU A 305 7.74 -4.55 -26.84
C GLU A 305 8.15 -3.11 -27.14
N GLU A 306 7.49 -2.14 -26.52
CA GLU A 306 7.68 -0.71 -26.75
C GLU A 306 7.68 0.03 -25.42
N ASP A 307 8.39 1.17 -25.34
CA ASP A 307 8.36 2.07 -24.18
C ASP A 307 7.04 2.84 -24.12
N TYR A 308 6.54 3.08 -22.92
CA TYR A 308 5.34 3.90 -22.71
C TYR A 308 5.58 5.35 -23.11
N GLN A 309 4.80 5.84 -24.06
CA GLN A 309 4.96 7.19 -24.61
C GLN A 309 4.03 8.23 -23.97
N SER A 310 3.05 7.80 -23.17
CA SER A 310 2.02 8.66 -22.54
C SER A 310 1.25 9.57 -23.50
N GLU A 311 1.10 9.15 -24.75
CA GLU A 311 0.46 9.95 -25.79
C GLU A 311 -1.03 10.20 -25.52
N LEU A 312 -1.74 9.20 -24.95
CA LEU A 312 -3.16 9.32 -24.70
C LEU A 312 -3.50 10.30 -23.58
N LEU A 313 -2.56 10.58 -22.66
CA LEU A 313 -2.79 11.53 -21.58
C LEU A 313 -3.05 12.96 -22.07
N LYS A 314 -2.55 13.33 -23.26
CA LYS A 314 -2.80 14.65 -23.87
C LYS A 314 -4.23 14.84 -24.38
N TYR A 315 -5.03 13.80 -24.43
CA TYR A 315 -6.43 13.86 -24.83
C TYR A 315 -7.39 13.93 -23.65
N LEU A 316 -6.90 13.72 -22.41
CA LEU A 316 -7.70 13.86 -21.20
C LEU A 316 -7.91 15.33 -20.82
N GLY A 317 -8.97 15.61 -20.06
CA GLY A 317 -9.26 16.96 -19.56
C GLY A 317 -8.18 17.49 -18.63
N GLU A 318 -8.22 18.80 -18.33
CA GLU A 318 -7.17 19.47 -17.56
C GLU A 318 -7.09 19.00 -16.11
N ASP A 319 -8.23 18.67 -15.50
CA ASP A 319 -8.31 18.49 -14.05
C ASP A 319 -9.07 17.24 -13.60
N PRO A 320 -8.67 16.04 -14.07
CA PRO A 320 -9.33 14.80 -13.67
C PRO A 320 -9.12 14.49 -12.20
N ILE A 321 -10.14 13.86 -11.57
CA ILE A 321 -10.07 13.36 -10.20
C ILE A 321 -9.20 12.12 -10.13
N ILE A 322 -9.32 11.22 -11.12
CA ILE A 322 -8.51 10.01 -11.27
C ILE A 322 -7.95 9.97 -12.68
N VAL A 323 -6.70 9.63 -12.81
CA VAL A 323 -6.04 9.29 -14.08
C VAL A 323 -5.30 7.98 -13.91
N ILE A 324 -5.49 7.08 -14.84
CA ILE A 324 -4.69 5.86 -14.99
C ILE A 324 -4.17 5.86 -16.41
N GLY A 325 -2.89 5.63 -16.60
CA GLY A 325 -2.28 5.49 -17.91
C GLY A 325 -1.20 4.43 -17.91
N GLY A 326 -0.96 3.84 -19.06
CA GLY A 326 0.06 2.81 -19.23
C GLY A 326 0.00 2.21 -20.61
N HIS A 327 0.78 1.16 -20.78
CA HIS A 327 0.75 0.35 -21.99
C HIS A 327 0.77 -1.14 -21.64
N ASP A 328 0.31 -1.95 -22.56
CA ASP A 328 0.27 -3.41 -22.45
C ASP A 328 -0.18 -3.94 -21.07
N PHE A 329 -1.40 -3.56 -20.70
CA PHE A 329 -2.02 -4.05 -19.46
C PHE A 329 -2.03 -5.58 -19.37
N THR A 330 -2.08 -6.25 -20.52
CA THR A 330 -2.18 -7.72 -20.60
C THR A 330 -0.90 -8.44 -20.24
N ALA A 331 0.25 -7.82 -20.44
CA ALA A 331 1.55 -8.42 -20.10
C ALA A 331 1.66 -8.67 -18.58
N GLU A 332 1.36 -7.67 -17.75
CA GLU A 332 1.35 -7.82 -16.30
C GLU A 332 0.23 -8.77 -15.84
N TRP A 333 -0.98 -8.59 -16.37
CA TRP A 333 -2.13 -9.40 -15.97
C TRP A 333 -1.95 -10.90 -16.30
N SER A 334 -1.45 -11.21 -17.50
CA SER A 334 -1.15 -12.60 -17.89
C SER A 334 -0.13 -13.24 -16.96
N ARG A 335 0.87 -12.47 -16.52
CA ARG A 335 1.89 -12.98 -15.59
C ARG A 335 1.31 -13.25 -14.20
N ILE A 336 0.46 -12.36 -13.69
CA ILE A 336 -0.28 -12.57 -12.44
C ILE A 336 -1.13 -13.84 -12.55
N GLU A 337 -1.87 -14.01 -13.65
CA GLU A 337 -2.69 -15.20 -13.91
C GLU A 337 -1.87 -16.49 -13.91
N GLU A 338 -0.72 -16.51 -14.57
CA GLU A 338 0.20 -17.65 -14.59
C GLU A 338 0.68 -18.03 -13.19
N LEU A 339 1.05 -17.04 -12.39
CA LEU A 339 1.49 -17.24 -11.01
C LEU A 339 0.41 -17.86 -10.14
N PHE A 340 -0.83 -17.37 -10.25
CA PHE A 340 -1.96 -17.99 -9.55
C PHE A 340 -2.23 -19.41 -10.02
N LYS A 341 -2.04 -19.71 -11.32
CA LYS A 341 -2.23 -21.05 -11.89
C LYS A 341 -1.10 -22.03 -11.54
N SER A 342 0.12 -21.56 -11.34
CA SER A 342 1.25 -22.39 -10.94
C SER A 342 1.20 -22.86 -9.48
N GLY A 343 0.35 -22.23 -8.66
CA GLY A 343 0.17 -22.53 -7.25
C GLY A 343 -0.76 -23.71 -6.95
N THR A 344 -1.29 -23.72 -5.73
CA THR A 344 -2.29 -24.74 -5.35
C THR A 344 -3.58 -24.54 -6.15
N LYS A 345 -4.28 -25.63 -6.48
CA LYS A 345 -5.49 -25.59 -7.34
C LYS A 345 -6.59 -24.65 -6.81
N THR A 346 -6.68 -24.42 -5.51
CA THR A 346 -7.77 -23.65 -4.90
C THR A 346 -7.72 -22.14 -5.22
N PRO A 347 -6.58 -21.43 -5.07
CA PRO A 347 -6.50 -20.03 -5.47
C PRO A 347 -6.73 -19.80 -6.96
N ALA A 348 -6.17 -20.65 -7.82
CA ALA A 348 -6.36 -20.57 -9.26
C ALA A 348 -7.84 -20.69 -9.65
N LEU A 349 -8.54 -21.66 -9.07
CA LEU A 349 -9.98 -21.86 -9.34
C LEU A 349 -10.84 -20.70 -8.84
N LEU A 350 -10.50 -20.13 -7.67
CA LEU A 350 -11.21 -18.95 -7.13
C LEU A 350 -10.95 -17.71 -7.98
N PHE A 351 -9.71 -17.50 -8.41
CA PHE A 351 -9.32 -16.38 -9.26
C PHE A 351 -10.01 -16.48 -10.63
N ASP A 352 -9.82 -17.60 -11.34
CA ASP A 352 -10.43 -17.83 -12.66
C ASP A 352 -11.96 -17.76 -12.57
N GLY A 353 -12.57 -18.40 -11.58
CA GLY A 353 -14.02 -18.39 -11.41
C GLY A 353 -14.57 -17.00 -11.11
N THR A 354 -13.85 -16.17 -10.36
CA THR A 354 -14.27 -14.80 -10.06
C THR A 354 -14.12 -13.90 -11.29
N VAL A 355 -12.99 -13.98 -11.99
CA VAL A 355 -12.71 -13.18 -13.18
C VAL A 355 -13.68 -13.56 -14.31
N GLU A 356 -13.89 -14.85 -14.58
CA GLU A 356 -14.85 -15.32 -15.57
C GLU A 356 -16.30 -14.94 -15.22
N ALA A 357 -16.69 -15.05 -13.95
CA ALA A 357 -18.04 -14.65 -13.53
C ALA A 357 -18.27 -13.14 -13.71
N GLN A 358 -17.29 -12.30 -13.42
CA GLN A 358 -17.40 -10.86 -13.68
C GLN A 358 -17.40 -10.56 -15.19
N LYS A 359 -16.52 -11.20 -15.97
CA LYS A 359 -16.52 -11.09 -17.43
C LYS A 359 -17.89 -11.51 -18.00
N ASP A 360 -18.42 -12.68 -17.61
CA ASP A 360 -19.73 -13.17 -18.07
C ASP A 360 -20.87 -12.21 -17.71
N ARG A 361 -20.76 -11.58 -16.56
CA ARG A 361 -21.73 -10.56 -16.11
C ARG A 361 -21.75 -9.33 -17.00
N PHE A 362 -20.58 -8.83 -17.42
CA PHE A 362 -20.47 -7.57 -18.17
C PHE A 362 -20.49 -7.77 -19.70
N PHE A 363 -19.85 -8.83 -20.20
CA PHE A 363 -19.63 -9.05 -21.62
C PHE A 363 -20.27 -10.32 -22.18
N GLY A 364 -20.94 -11.11 -21.31
CA GLY A 364 -21.54 -12.37 -21.73
C GLY A 364 -20.56 -13.53 -21.86
N LYS A 365 -21.13 -14.71 -22.10
CA LYS A 365 -20.36 -15.96 -22.24
C LYS A 365 -19.66 -16.11 -23.59
N ASN A 366 -20.06 -15.31 -24.59
CA ASN A 366 -19.50 -15.37 -25.96
C ASN A 366 -18.19 -14.59 -26.11
N ILE A 367 -17.80 -13.80 -25.09
CA ILE A 367 -16.54 -13.07 -25.07
C ILE A 367 -15.50 -13.83 -24.27
N GLY A 368 -14.39 -14.15 -24.91
CA GLY A 368 -13.20 -14.73 -24.26
C GLY A 368 -12.29 -13.62 -23.75
N ILE A 369 -11.75 -13.79 -22.53
CA ILE A 369 -10.80 -12.81 -21.96
C ILE A 369 -9.55 -12.73 -22.84
N LYS A 370 -8.94 -13.87 -23.15
CA LYS A 370 -7.68 -13.94 -23.91
C LYS A 370 -7.87 -13.67 -25.40
N GLU A 371 -8.98 -14.11 -25.94
CA GLU A 371 -9.26 -14.05 -27.36
C GLU A 371 -9.80 -12.67 -27.78
N ASP A 372 -10.56 -12.01 -26.91
CA ASP A 372 -11.32 -10.82 -27.28
C ASP A 372 -10.90 -9.57 -26.51
N LEU A 373 -10.64 -9.67 -25.19
CA LEU A 373 -10.32 -8.51 -24.37
C LEU A 373 -8.82 -8.19 -24.35
N TYR A 374 -7.95 -9.20 -24.21
CA TYR A 374 -6.50 -8.97 -24.14
C TYR A 374 -5.97 -8.24 -25.37
N PRO A 375 -6.31 -8.60 -26.63
CA PRO A 375 -5.79 -7.89 -27.77
C PRO A 375 -6.14 -6.40 -27.82
N LEU A 376 -7.24 -5.99 -27.17
CA LEU A 376 -7.64 -4.58 -27.08
C LEU A 376 -6.81 -3.78 -26.07
N LEU A 377 -6.11 -4.47 -25.15
CA LEU A 377 -5.38 -3.87 -24.03
C LEU A 377 -3.85 -4.01 -24.17
N THR A 378 -3.35 -4.42 -25.34
CA THR A 378 -1.91 -4.58 -25.63
C THR A 378 -1.21 -3.28 -25.98
N GLY A 379 -1.96 -2.26 -26.42
CA GLY A 379 -1.43 -0.94 -26.74
C GLY A 379 -1.42 0.01 -25.54
N GLU A 380 -1.24 1.30 -25.85
CA GLU A 380 -1.37 2.35 -24.83
C GLU A 380 -2.82 2.50 -24.41
N TYR A 381 -3.04 2.72 -23.11
CA TYR A 381 -4.36 2.99 -22.54
C TYR A 381 -4.32 4.20 -21.61
N ALA A 382 -5.45 4.91 -21.57
CA ALA A 382 -5.69 5.96 -20.60
C ALA A 382 -7.14 5.89 -20.11
N PHE A 383 -7.32 6.09 -18.82
CA PHE A 383 -8.61 6.17 -18.17
C PHE A 383 -8.67 7.42 -17.32
N SER A 384 -9.79 8.15 -17.33
CA SER A 384 -10.00 9.28 -16.44
C SER A 384 -11.39 9.28 -15.82
N ILE A 385 -11.48 9.87 -14.63
CA ILE A 385 -12.73 10.31 -14.01
C ILE A 385 -12.61 11.82 -13.79
N GLU A 386 -13.54 12.55 -14.38
CA GLU A 386 -13.59 14.02 -14.36
C GLU A 386 -14.89 14.50 -13.70
N ASN A 387 -15.05 15.80 -13.56
CA ASN A 387 -16.19 16.51 -12.97
C ASN A 387 -16.31 16.26 -11.45
N SER A 388 -17.16 15.34 -11.02
CA SER A 388 -17.36 15.01 -9.63
C SER A 388 -17.59 13.50 -9.46
N LEU A 389 -17.43 13.00 -8.23
CA LEU A 389 -17.78 11.60 -7.94
C LEU A 389 -19.29 11.35 -7.81
N GLU A 390 -20.10 12.40 -7.79
CA GLU A 390 -21.58 12.33 -7.80
C GLU A 390 -22.12 12.20 -9.21
N ASP A 391 -21.49 12.92 -10.16
CA ASP A 391 -21.79 12.89 -11.59
C ASP A 391 -20.48 12.70 -12.38
N PRO A 392 -19.88 11.49 -12.32
CA PRO A 392 -18.57 11.24 -12.89
C PRO A 392 -18.63 11.20 -14.42
N GLN A 393 -17.79 12.01 -15.05
CA GLN A 393 -17.49 11.86 -16.45
C GLN A 393 -16.32 10.90 -16.60
N ILE A 394 -16.62 9.70 -17.10
CA ILE A 394 -15.64 8.63 -17.26
C ILE A 394 -15.17 8.61 -18.70
N SER A 395 -13.86 8.57 -18.91
CA SER A 395 -13.25 8.41 -20.21
C SER A 395 -12.36 7.17 -20.27
N VAL A 396 -12.42 6.47 -21.39
CA VAL A 396 -11.58 5.31 -21.70
C VAL A 396 -10.99 5.50 -23.08
N LEU A 397 -9.68 5.54 -23.16
CA LEU A 397 -8.92 5.67 -24.40
C LEU A 397 -8.03 4.45 -24.57
N LEU A 398 -8.12 3.78 -25.71
CA LEU A 398 -7.33 2.57 -26.00
C LEU A 398 -6.71 2.71 -27.39
N LYS A 399 -5.38 2.67 -27.46
CA LYS A 399 -4.64 2.66 -28.73
C LYS A 399 -4.43 1.21 -29.15
N LEU A 400 -5.10 0.76 -30.19
CA LEU A 400 -4.97 -0.60 -30.70
C LEU A 400 -3.63 -0.76 -31.43
N LYS A 401 -2.90 -1.84 -31.16
CA LYS A 401 -1.68 -2.18 -31.91
C LYS A 401 -1.98 -2.52 -33.37
N ASN A 402 -3.12 -3.18 -33.62
CA ASN A 402 -3.53 -3.61 -34.95
C ASN A 402 -4.91 -3.09 -35.32
N ALA A 403 -5.07 -2.61 -36.54
CA ALA A 403 -6.37 -2.25 -37.08
C ALA A 403 -7.36 -3.44 -37.15
N ASP A 404 -6.82 -4.67 -37.25
CA ASP A 404 -7.61 -5.90 -37.27
C ASP A 404 -8.34 -6.16 -35.93
N ASP A 405 -8.00 -5.44 -34.86
CA ASP A 405 -8.67 -5.52 -33.56
C ASP A 405 -9.95 -4.65 -33.49
N ILE A 406 -10.18 -3.76 -34.46
CA ILE A 406 -11.41 -2.96 -34.53
C ILE A 406 -12.68 -3.83 -34.59
N PRO A 407 -12.82 -4.83 -35.48
CA PRO A 407 -13.97 -5.72 -35.49
C PRO A 407 -14.14 -6.52 -34.18
N ARG A 408 -13.03 -6.78 -33.48
CA ARG A 408 -13.06 -7.43 -32.17
C ARG A 408 -13.67 -6.51 -31.11
N PHE A 409 -13.27 -5.25 -31.10
CA PHE A 409 -13.89 -4.24 -30.23
C PHE A 409 -15.38 -4.11 -30.48
N GLU A 410 -15.79 -4.00 -31.74
CA GLU A 410 -17.22 -3.92 -32.11
C GLU A 410 -18.00 -5.15 -31.65
N ARG A 411 -17.40 -6.34 -31.74
CA ARG A 411 -18.01 -7.56 -31.20
C ARG A 411 -18.18 -7.51 -29.67
N VAL A 412 -17.17 -7.02 -28.94
CA VAL A 412 -17.24 -6.86 -27.48
C VAL A 412 -18.34 -5.87 -27.10
N VAL A 413 -18.45 -4.75 -27.81
CA VAL A 413 -19.50 -3.75 -27.61
C VAL A 413 -20.89 -4.36 -27.87
N ASN A 414 -21.06 -5.09 -28.98
CA ASN A 414 -22.33 -5.74 -29.31
C ASN A 414 -22.74 -6.76 -28.25
N GLU A 415 -21.81 -7.57 -27.74
CA GLU A 415 -22.12 -8.53 -26.67
C GLU A 415 -22.42 -7.81 -25.34
N PHE A 416 -21.71 -6.74 -25.02
CA PHE A 416 -22.03 -5.90 -23.85
C PHE A 416 -23.46 -5.34 -23.96
N ILE A 417 -23.88 -4.89 -25.14
CA ILE A 417 -25.23 -4.44 -25.42
C ILE A 417 -26.23 -5.58 -25.17
N ASN A 418 -25.99 -6.75 -25.73
CA ASN A 418 -26.86 -7.92 -25.58
C ASN A 418 -27.06 -8.34 -24.12
N VAL A 419 -25.97 -8.34 -23.34
CA VAL A 419 -26.01 -8.71 -21.91
C VAL A 419 -26.65 -7.61 -21.06
N SER A 420 -26.42 -6.34 -21.38
CA SER A 420 -27.02 -5.21 -20.67
C SER A 420 -28.54 -5.19 -20.80
N GLY A 421 -29.08 -5.67 -21.90
CA GLY A 421 -30.52 -5.90 -22.08
C GLY A 421 -31.11 -6.89 -21.07
N VAL A 422 -30.32 -7.86 -20.59
CA VAL A 422 -30.71 -8.80 -19.53
C VAL A 422 -30.72 -8.16 -18.14
N PHE A 423 -29.89 -7.15 -17.88
CA PHE A 423 -29.83 -6.45 -16.58
C PHE A 423 -30.94 -5.44 -16.35
N SER A 424 -31.70 -5.08 -17.38
CA SER A 424 -32.90 -4.25 -17.27
C SER A 424 -34.13 -5.04 -17.62
N PRO A 425 -34.49 -6.10 -16.85
CA PRO A 425 -35.57 -6.97 -17.20
C PRO A 425 -36.89 -6.21 -17.17
N ILE A 426 -37.69 -6.37 -18.22
CA ILE A 426 -39.12 -6.01 -18.20
C ILE A 426 -39.88 -7.15 -17.58
N VAL A 427 -40.72 -6.82 -16.60
CA VAL A 427 -41.75 -7.75 -16.13
C VAL A 427 -42.90 -7.66 -17.10
N GLN A 428 -43.04 -8.67 -17.94
CA GLN A 428 -44.19 -8.81 -18.84
C GLN A 428 -45.23 -9.72 -18.24
N GLU A 429 -46.49 -9.32 -18.26
CA GLU A 429 -47.60 -10.23 -17.92
C GLU A 429 -47.88 -11.14 -19.10
N VAL A 430 -47.76 -12.43 -18.88
CA VAL A 430 -48.04 -13.46 -19.89
C VAL A 430 -49.22 -14.28 -19.39
N GLU A 431 -50.27 -14.36 -20.21
CA GLU A 431 -51.40 -15.24 -19.94
C GLU A 431 -51.01 -16.68 -20.28
N LEU A 432 -51.02 -17.53 -19.26
CA LEU A 432 -50.76 -18.98 -19.41
C LEU A 432 -51.93 -19.69 -20.06
N PRO A 433 -51.74 -20.89 -20.67
CA PRO A 433 -52.79 -21.63 -21.34
C PRO A 433 -54.01 -22.01 -20.47
N ASP A 434 -53.88 -21.91 -19.17
CA ASP A 434 -54.94 -22.14 -18.18
C ASP A 434 -55.71 -20.85 -17.79
N GLY A 435 -55.39 -19.71 -18.43
CA GLY A 435 -56.01 -18.42 -18.17
C GLY A 435 -55.46 -17.69 -16.95
N THR A 436 -54.39 -18.18 -16.30
CA THR A 436 -53.71 -17.47 -15.22
C THR A 436 -52.69 -16.48 -15.80
N ILE A 437 -52.56 -15.30 -15.15
CA ILE A 437 -51.58 -14.30 -15.53
C ILE A 437 -50.31 -14.58 -14.71
N ALA A 438 -49.23 -14.91 -15.40
CA ALA A 438 -47.90 -15.04 -14.80
C ALA A 438 -47.05 -13.82 -15.16
N GLN A 439 -46.17 -13.40 -14.24
CA GLN A 439 -45.16 -12.39 -14.52
C GLN A 439 -43.90 -13.09 -15.00
N GLU A 440 -43.52 -12.85 -16.24
CA GLU A 440 -42.29 -13.36 -16.83
C GLU A 440 -41.25 -12.22 -16.90
N ILE A 441 -40.04 -12.51 -16.48
CA ILE A 441 -38.90 -11.58 -16.59
C ILE A 441 -38.32 -11.79 -18.00
N VAL A 442 -38.54 -10.84 -18.90
CA VAL A 442 -38.06 -10.90 -20.27
C VAL A 442 -36.91 -9.91 -20.47
N ALA A 443 -35.83 -10.39 -21.06
CA ALA A 443 -34.78 -9.51 -21.57
C ALA A 443 -35.37 -8.69 -22.71
N SER A 444 -35.27 -7.36 -22.62
CA SER A 444 -35.75 -6.48 -23.68
C SER A 444 -34.58 -5.81 -24.40
N PRO A 445 -34.13 -6.38 -25.51
CA PRO A 445 -33.15 -5.70 -26.39
C PRO A 445 -33.70 -4.40 -26.99
N GLU A 446 -35.00 -4.20 -27.02
CA GLU A 446 -35.65 -2.97 -27.54
C GLU A 446 -35.41 -1.73 -26.66
N GLN A 447 -34.77 -1.87 -25.50
CA GLN A 447 -34.44 -0.75 -24.60
C GLN A 447 -33.07 -0.13 -24.85
N ILE A 448 -32.32 -0.61 -25.82
CA ILE A 448 -31.04 0.00 -26.19
C ILE A 448 -31.26 0.89 -27.41
N GLU A 449 -31.14 2.19 -27.20
CA GLU A 449 -31.19 3.17 -28.28
C GLU A 449 -29.76 3.39 -28.79
N GLU A 450 -29.51 3.00 -30.03
CA GLU A 450 -28.28 3.30 -30.73
C GLU A 450 -28.52 4.48 -31.68
N SER A 451 -27.63 5.45 -31.65
CA SER A 451 -27.64 6.59 -32.57
C SER A 451 -26.23 6.96 -33.00
N THR A 452 -26.10 7.45 -34.22
CA THR A 452 -24.84 7.95 -34.77
C THR A 452 -24.95 9.40 -35.13
N LYS A 453 -23.92 10.20 -34.79
CA LYS A 453 -23.79 11.62 -35.12
C LYS A 453 -22.36 11.91 -35.55
N ASN A 454 -22.17 12.88 -36.41
CA ASN A 454 -20.83 13.35 -36.76
C ASN A 454 -20.42 14.52 -35.86
N HIS A 455 -19.18 14.47 -35.38
CA HIS A 455 -18.50 15.58 -34.69
C HIS A 455 -17.13 15.79 -35.33
N GLY A 456 -16.93 16.95 -36.00
CA GLY A 456 -15.76 17.15 -36.84
C GLY A 456 -15.67 16.09 -37.94
N GLN A 457 -14.54 15.36 -37.98
CA GLN A 457 -14.32 14.28 -38.95
C GLN A 457 -14.69 12.89 -38.36
N ALA A 458 -15.07 12.82 -37.09
CA ALA A 458 -15.37 11.58 -36.40
C ALA A 458 -16.87 11.23 -36.42
N THR A 459 -17.20 9.95 -36.59
CA THR A 459 -18.55 9.44 -36.39
C THR A 459 -18.66 8.92 -34.96
N VAL A 460 -19.50 9.55 -34.15
CA VAL A 460 -19.76 9.18 -32.77
C VAL A 460 -20.95 8.21 -32.72
N THR A 461 -20.74 7.04 -32.16
CA THR A 461 -21.81 6.08 -31.81
C THR A 461 -22.21 6.29 -30.36
N SER A 462 -23.49 6.47 -30.12
CA SER A 462 -24.09 6.68 -28.80
C SER A 462 -25.04 5.53 -28.48
N LEU A 463 -24.80 4.90 -27.35
CA LEU A 463 -25.62 3.80 -26.81
C LEU A 463 -26.29 4.29 -25.53
N ARG A 464 -27.61 4.22 -25.49
CA ARG A 464 -28.39 4.52 -24.30
C ARG A 464 -29.00 3.22 -23.76
N LEU A 465 -28.63 2.84 -22.56
CA LEU A 465 -29.04 1.58 -21.95
C LEU A 465 -30.35 1.76 -21.17
N GLY A 466 -31.44 1.71 -21.86
CA GLY A 466 -32.83 1.66 -21.37
C GLY A 466 -33.10 2.46 -20.09
N ASN A 467 -33.66 1.80 -19.08
CA ASN A 467 -34.08 2.43 -17.82
C ASN A 467 -32.94 2.68 -16.82
N THR A 468 -31.71 2.28 -17.13
CA THR A 468 -30.56 2.45 -16.22
C THR A 468 -30.03 3.87 -16.20
N GLY A 469 -30.34 4.68 -17.23
CA GLY A 469 -29.77 6.01 -17.43
C GLY A 469 -28.30 5.97 -17.88
N ILE A 470 -27.70 4.79 -18.04
CA ILE A 470 -26.30 4.66 -18.49
C ILE A 470 -26.26 5.03 -19.99
N GLN A 471 -25.33 5.89 -20.34
CA GLN A 471 -25.01 6.26 -21.71
C GLN A 471 -23.54 5.96 -21.96
N ILE A 472 -23.23 5.46 -23.16
CA ILE A 472 -21.88 5.23 -23.63
C ILE A 472 -21.77 5.85 -25.02
N HIS A 473 -20.83 6.73 -25.18
CA HIS A 473 -20.51 7.35 -26.44
C HIS A 473 -19.11 6.93 -26.85
N TYR A 474 -18.91 6.49 -28.09
CA TYR A 474 -17.59 6.11 -28.55
C TYR A 474 -17.35 6.46 -30.02
N THR A 475 -16.08 6.55 -30.38
CA THR A 475 -15.60 6.67 -31.75
C THR A 475 -14.24 6.02 -31.90
N ILE A 476 -13.81 5.78 -33.12
CA ILE A 476 -12.49 5.24 -33.44
C ILE A 476 -11.80 6.20 -34.39
N ILE A 477 -10.63 6.71 -34.01
CA ILE A 477 -9.80 7.60 -34.83
C ILE A 477 -8.37 7.03 -34.83
N ASP A 478 -7.80 6.79 -36.01
CA ASP A 478 -6.42 6.31 -36.18
C ASP A 478 -6.05 5.14 -35.26
N ASN A 479 -6.86 4.07 -35.27
CA ASN A 479 -6.74 2.89 -34.38
C ASN A 479 -6.87 3.21 -32.88
N THR A 480 -7.34 4.38 -32.51
CA THR A 480 -7.59 4.74 -31.11
C THR A 480 -9.08 4.75 -30.83
N ILE A 481 -9.50 3.91 -29.91
CA ILE A 481 -10.85 3.90 -29.35
C ILE A 481 -10.93 5.03 -28.33
N LEU A 482 -11.89 5.92 -28.50
CA LEU A 482 -12.22 7.00 -27.59
C LEU A 482 -13.65 6.76 -27.10
N ALA A 483 -13.82 6.60 -25.80
CA ALA A 483 -15.14 6.34 -25.21
C ALA A 483 -15.36 7.20 -23.96
N SER A 484 -16.61 7.63 -23.74
CA SER A 484 -17.03 8.34 -22.53
C SER A 484 -18.50 8.04 -22.21
N ASN A 485 -18.89 8.18 -20.94
CA ASN A 485 -20.29 8.19 -20.54
C ASN A 485 -20.97 9.55 -20.74
N SER A 486 -20.24 10.56 -21.23
CA SER A 486 -20.73 11.91 -21.55
C SER A 486 -20.44 12.24 -23.00
N GLU A 487 -21.50 12.59 -23.78
CA GLU A 487 -21.34 13.00 -25.17
C GLU A 487 -20.47 14.27 -25.27
N GLU A 488 -20.69 15.24 -24.39
CA GLU A 488 -19.92 16.50 -24.35
C GLU A 488 -18.42 16.22 -24.06
N ASN A 489 -18.13 15.34 -23.11
CA ASN A 489 -16.75 15.00 -22.79
C ASN A 489 -16.06 14.26 -23.94
N LEU A 490 -16.77 13.32 -24.63
CA LEU A 490 -16.21 12.66 -25.80
C LEU A 490 -15.93 13.67 -26.93
N GLN A 491 -16.81 14.66 -27.17
CA GLN A 491 -16.60 15.70 -28.15
C GLN A 491 -15.31 16.50 -27.86
N LYS A 492 -15.08 16.89 -26.61
CA LYS A 492 -13.82 17.55 -26.18
C LYS A 492 -12.58 16.67 -26.43
N ILE A 493 -12.69 15.37 -26.17
CA ILE A 493 -11.62 14.42 -26.46
C ILE A 493 -11.32 14.35 -27.94
N ILE A 494 -12.36 14.30 -28.80
CA ILE A 494 -12.22 14.31 -30.26
C ILE A 494 -11.56 15.63 -30.74
N ASP A 495 -11.98 16.76 -30.19
CA ASP A 495 -11.43 18.07 -30.53
C ASP A 495 -9.93 18.15 -30.18
N ARG A 496 -9.49 17.56 -29.06
CA ARG A 496 -8.06 17.44 -28.69
C ARG A 496 -7.29 16.53 -29.64
N VAL A 497 -7.87 15.39 -30.04
CA VAL A 497 -7.27 14.49 -31.03
C VAL A 497 -7.12 15.18 -32.38
N GLN A 498 -8.11 15.98 -32.81
CA GLN A 498 -8.09 16.72 -34.04
C GLN A 498 -7.29 18.04 -33.97
N GLY A 499 -6.80 18.42 -32.79
CA GLY A 499 -5.99 19.62 -32.57
C GLY A 499 -6.79 20.92 -32.59
N THR A 500 -8.11 20.88 -32.44
CA THR A 500 -8.99 22.05 -32.36
C THR A 500 -9.14 22.58 -30.94
N GLU A 501 -8.86 21.76 -29.92
CA GLU A 501 -8.76 22.14 -28.51
C GLU A 501 -7.34 21.89 -28.03
N SER A 502 -6.74 22.86 -27.32
CA SER A 502 -5.36 22.80 -26.84
C SER A 502 -5.25 22.56 -25.33
N GLU A 503 -6.31 22.84 -24.57
CA GLU A 503 -6.34 22.71 -23.13
C GLU A 503 -6.55 21.23 -22.74
N ASN A 504 -5.58 20.65 -22.03
CA ASN A 504 -5.59 19.24 -21.66
C ASN A 504 -4.72 18.99 -20.43
N LEU A 505 -4.75 17.77 -19.89
CA LEU A 505 -3.98 17.39 -18.71
C LEU A 505 -2.49 17.75 -18.83
N THR A 506 -1.87 17.51 -19.99
CA THR A 506 -0.41 17.68 -20.15
C THR A 506 0.03 19.15 -20.25
N THR A 507 -0.90 20.07 -20.46
CA THR A 507 -0.62 21.53 -20.45
C THR A 507 -0.76 22.16 -19.08
N THR A 508 -1.15 21.39 -18.06
CA THR A 508 -1.40 21.91 -16.72
C THR A 508 -0.14 21.93 -15.86
N HIS A 509 -0.05 22.94 -14.99
CA HIS A 509 1.01 23.00 -13.97
C HIS A 509 1.00 21.77 -13.05
N ALA A 510 -0.17 21.20 -12.77
CA ALA A 510 -0.29 19.98 -11.99
C ALA A 510 0.39 18.77 -12.66
N TYR A 511 0.26 18.64 -13.98
CA TYR A 511 0.95 17.60 -14.74
C TYR A 511 2.46 17.79 -14.70
N GLU A 512 2.94 18.99 -15.01
CA GLU A 512 4.38 19.31 -15.01
C GLU A 512 5.03 19.03 -13.65
N ARG A 513 4.29 19.30 -12.58
CA ARG A 513 4.81 19.17 -11.21
C ARG A 513 4.71 17.77 -10.64
N HIS A 514 3.65 17.03 -10.95
CA HIS A 514 3.33 15.78 -10.24
C HIS A 514 3.42 14.52 -11.10
N ILE A 515 3.18 14.63 -12.41
CA ILE A 515 3.16 13.46 -13.30
C ILE A 515 4.43 13.41 -14.15
N GLN A 516 4.77 14.49 -14.81
CA GLN A 516 5.90 14.55 -15.74
C GLN A 516 7.24 14.09 -15.14
N PRO A 517 7.60 14.40 -13.88
CA PRO A 517 8.88 13.98 -13.31
C PRO A 517 9.02 12.46 -13.13
N ILE A 518 7.90 11.74 -12.97
CA ILE A 518 7.92 10.29 -12.70
C ILE A 518 7.50 9.44 -13.88
N ILE A 519 6.78 10.02 -14.87
CA ILE A 519 6.26 9.26 -16.01
C ILE A 519 7.34 8.93 -17.06
N ARG A 520 8.45 9.66 -17.05
CA ARG A 520 9.46 9.60 -18.13
C ARG A 520 10.03 8.20 -18.38
N ASN A 521 10.09 7.38 -17.35
CA ASN A 521 10.57 6.00 -17.42
C ASN A 521 9.52 5.03 -16.84
N ALA A 522 8.28 5.46 -16.71
CA ALA A 522 7.23 4.63 -16.14
C ALA A 522 6.57 3.78 -17.22
N ASP A 523 6.14 2.59 -16.84
CA ASP A 523 5.28 1.73 -17.66
C ASP A 523 3.81 1.98 -17.36
N GLN A 524 3.52 2.44 -16.14
CA GLN A 524 2.17 2.77 -15.69
C GLN A 524 2.18 3.99 -14.77
N VAL A 525 1.11 4.76 -14.81
CA VAL A 525 0.87 5.91 -13.93
C VAL A 525 -0.55 5.89 -13.39
N LEU A 526 -0.68 6.23 -12.11
CA LEU A 526 -1.95 6.51 -11.44
C LEU A 526 -1.86 7.87 -10.76
N ARG A 527 -2.84 8.73 -10.96
CA ARG A 527 -3.02 9.95 -10.18
C ARG A 527 -4.42 10.01 -9.60
N VAL A 528 -4.51 10.43 -8.35
CA VAL A 528 -5.78 10.56 -7.61
C VAL A 528 -5.77 11.86 -6.83
N LYS A 529 -6.82 12.66 -6.96
CA LYS A 529 -7.10 13.81 -6.08
C LYS A 529 -7.69 13.29 -4.78
N LEU A 530 -6.88 13.18 -3.74
CA LEU A 530 -7.31 12.66 -2.44
C LEU A 530 -8.35 13.55 -1.78
N GLY A 531 -8.27 14.89 -1.96
CA GLY A 531 -9.25 15.83 -1.41
C GLY A 531 -10.67 15.52 -1.86
N ALA A 532 -10.87 15.26 -3.16
CA ALA A 532 -12.18 14.89 -3.71
C ALA A 532 -12.70 13.54 -3.15
N LEU A 533 -11.80 12.56 -2.98
CA LEU A 533 -12.14 11.26 -2.40
C LEU A 533 -12.50 11.36 -0.91
N THR A 534 -11.72 12.09 -0.12
CA THR A 534 -11.95 12.24 1.32
C THR A 534 -13.25 12.99 1.61
N GLU A 535 -13.59 13.98 0.80
CA GLU A 535 -14.87 14.68 0.87
C GLU A 535 -16.04 13.71 0.62
N ARG A 536 -15.96 12.93 -0.45
CA ARG A 536 -17.02 11.96 -0.84
C ARG A 536 -17.21 10.84 0.19
N LEU A 537 -16.14 10.34 0.77
CA LEU A 537 -16.19 9.29 1.78
C LEU A 537 -16.66 9.84 3.15
N GLY A 538 -16.96 11.14 3.26
CA GLY A 538 -17.37 11.79 4.50
C GLY A 538 -16.24 11.83 5.54
N LEU A 539 -15.00 11.65 5.10
CA LEU A 539 -13.82 11.62 5.98
C LEU A 539 -13.37 13.04 6.39
N THR A 540 -13.89 14.07 5.73
CA THR A 540 -13.64 15.50 6.04
C THR A 540 -14.50 16.04 7.17
N GLY A 541 -15.50 15.28 7.64
CA GLY A 541 -16.40 15.65 8.71
C GLY A 541 -15.78 15.53 10.12
N ASN A 542 -16.61 15.42 11.16
CA ASN A 542 -16.20 15.31 12.57
C ASN A 542 -15.56 13.95 12.94
N GLY A 543 -15.09 13.17 11.96
CA GLY A 543 -14.44 11.88 12.19
C GLY A 543 -13.06 12.03 12.85
N MET A 544 -12.68 11.06 13.70
CA MET A 544 -11.40 11.05 14.41
C MET A 544 -10.19 11.10 13.46
N LEU A 545 -10.32 10.63 12.23
CA LEU A 545 -9.26 10.59 11.21
C LEU A 545 -9.25 11.81 10.27
N ALA A 546 -10.32 12.59 10.24
CA ALA A 546 -10.45 13.74 9.33
C ALA A 546 -9.25 14.72 9.43
N PRO A 547 -8.78 15.13 10.62
CA PRO A 547 -7.64 16.04 10.75
C PRO A 547 -6.33 15.49 10.16
N TYR A 548 -6.21 14.17 10.03
CA TYR A 548 -5.00 13.50 9.50
C TYR A 548 -5.07 13.26 8.00
N LEU A 549 -6.27 13.29 7.41
CA LEU A 549 -6.50 13.04 5.98
C LEU A 549 -6.65 14.33 5.15
N VAL A 550 -7.12 15.41 5.78
CA VAL A 550 -7.32 16.71 5.11
C VAL A 550 -6.06 17.31 4.47
N PRO A 551 -4.83 17.09 5.02
CA PRO A 551 -3.63 17.65 4.42
C PRO A 551 -3.21 17.04 3.07
N TRP A 552 -3.78 15.90 2.69
CA TRP A 552 -3.36 15.20 1.48
C TRP A 552 -4.18 15.67 0.27
N ASN A 553 -3.51 16.29 -0.70
CA ASN A 553 -4.17 16.86 -1.88
C ASN A 553 -4.17 15.89 -3.06
N ASN A 554 -3.00 15.50 -3.52
CA ASN A 554 -2.82 14.61 -4.66
C ASN A 554 -1.96 13.41 -4.28
N PHE A 555 -2.32 12.27 -4.83
CA PHE A 555 -1.51 11.07 -4.84
C PHE A 555 -1.16 10.74 -6.28
N THR A 556 0.11 10.51 -6.56
CA THR A 556 0.57 10.05 -7.88
C THR A 556 1.51 8.87 -7.68
N MET A 557 1.34 7.86 -8.49
CA MET A 557 2.16 6.65 -8.50
C MET A 557 2.65 6.39 -9.91
N ALA A 558 3.91 6.04 -10.05
CA ALA A 558 4.48 5.52 -11.29
C ALA A 558 5.20 4.21 -11.03
N LYS A 559 4.99 3.25 -11.90
CA LYS A 559 5.51 1.88 -11.78
C LYS A 559 6.38 1.54 -12.98
N ASN A 560 7.55 0.98 -12.71
CA ASN A 560 8.52 0.54 -13.71
C ASN A 560 8.83 -0.93 -13.48
N PHE A 561 8.83 -1.70 -14.54
CA PHE A 561 9.18 -3.11 -14.51
C PHE A 561 10.61 -3.30 -14.99
N PHE A 562 11.36 -4.13 -14.27
CA PHE A 562 12.71 -4.55 -14.63
C PHE A 562 12.74 -6.07 -14.78
N GLU A 563 13.78 -6.58 -15.41
CA GLU A 563 13.96 -8.02 -15.58
C GLU A 563 13.82 -8.81 -14.27
N ASP A 564 14.31 -8.25 -13.17
CA ASP A 564 14.40 -8.92 -11.88
C ASP A 564 13.83 -8.13 -10.71
N GLY A 565 12.98 -7.14 -10.99
CA GLY A 565 12.36 -6.31 -9.96
C GLY A 565 11.30 -5.37 -10.49
N VAL A 566 10.62 -4.73 -9.56
CA VAL A 566 9.62 -3.69 -9.84
C VAL A 566 9.94 -2.48 -8.98
N ALA A 567 10.14 -1.32 -9.59
CA ALA A 567 10.26 -0.07 -8.87
C ALA A 567 8.94 0.71 -8.94
N THR A 568 8.57 1.32 -7.83
CA THR A 568 7.41 2.20 -7.80
C THR A 568 7.79 3.51 -7.10
N THR A 569 7.45 4.63 -7.73
CA THR A 569 7.61 5.95 -7.14
C THR A 569 6.24 6.52 -6.82
N TYR A 570 6.08 7.03 -5.62
CA TYR A 570 4.86 7.64 -5.12
C TYR A 570 5.13 9.12 -4.80
N PHE A 571 4.25 9.99 -5.21
CA PHE A 571 4.19 11.38 -4.77
C PHE A 571 2.91 11.60 -3.99
N VAL A 572 3.04 12.18 -2.81
CA VAL A 572 1.89 12.60 -1.99
C VAL A 572 2.07 14.08 -1.68
N GLU A 573 1.24 14.89 -2.32
CA GLU A 573 1.25 16.34 -2.13
C GLU A 573 0.52 16.70 -0.82
N VAL A 574 1.10 17.66 -0.13
CA VAL A 574 0.57 18.21 1.12
C VAL A 574 0.08 19.62 0.85
N LEU A 575 -1.15 19.97 1.34
CA LEU A 575 -1.78 21.30 1.16
C LEU A 575 -1.03 22.40 1.90
#